data_abfde16da307e49b4d5f852711b0a805
#
_entry.id   abfde16da307e49b4d5f852711b0a805
#
_cell.length_a   1.000
_cell.length_b   1.000
_cell.length_c   1.000
_cell.angle_alpha   90.00
_cell.angle_beta   90.00
_cell.angle_gamma   90.00
#
_symmetry.space_group_name_H-M   'P 1'
#
loop_
_entity.id
_entity.type
_entity.pdbx_description
1 polymer ?
#
loop_
_entity_poly.entity_id
_entity_poly.type
_entity_poly.pdbx_seq_one_letter_code
_entity_poly.pdbx_strand_id
1 'polypeptide(L)'
;QELKRVHEIMYQPSNQILSISGNFDTDDILKYVEDLYNEYNIPVIEYQILDEEDTCEYERNEVTIIDEKYDPICSLEYKIDLRGFTKEERLKIDYYISYFFTYNFSDSSKTYKKVKDEHLSAFSFSCSKDFITRDVLLVRVVINSTEYDKIKSIIQDVFNNIYMDKEYFELWKRESLIDIIKREKNHNSIRKSLVDNILSFNIYYNEGIEFIESMSFEEMKNLIERMDFSNYLFAKELKDVKE
;
A
#
# COMPACT_ATOMS: atom_id res chain seq x y z
N GLN A 1 -12.60 -28.86 -16.49
CA GLN A 1 -11.54 -28.54 -17.47
C GLN A 1 -10.93 -27.16 -17.19
N GLU A 2 -11.75 -26.13 -16.92
CA GLU A 2 -11.30 -24.76 -16.62
C GLU A 2 -10.37 -24.69 -15.39
N LEU A 3 -10.76 -25.29 -14.26
CA LEU A 3 -9.95 -25.33 -13.04
C LEU A 3 -8.57 -25.97 -13.28
N LYS A 4 -8.51 -27.02 -14.11
CA LYS A 4 -7.24 -27.66 -14.44
C LYS A 4 -6.35 -26.74 -15.27
N ARG A 5 -6.93 -26.02 -16.24
CA ARG A 5 -6.23 -25.03 -17.05
C ARG A 5 -5.72 -23.86 -16.21
N VAL A 6 -6.54 -23.33 -15.30
CA VAL A 6 -6.12 -22.26 -14.37
C VAL A 6 -4.97 -22.74 -13.49
N HIS A 7 -5.07 -23.96 -12.94
CA HIS A 7 -3.99 -24.56 -12.15
C HIS A 7 -2.70 -24.68 -12.97
N GLU A 8 -2.76 -25.18 -14.20
CA GLU A 8 -1.59 -25.34 -15.07
C GLU A 8 -0.92 -24.00 -15.40
N ILE A 9 -1.69 -22.90 -15.51
CA ILE A 9 -1.15 -21.56 -15.73
C ILE A 9 -0.57 -20.97 -14.45
N MET A 10 -1.31 -21.02 -13.36
CA MET A 10 -0.94 -20.36 -12.10
C MET A 10 0.27 -21.00 -11.41
N TYR A 11 0.44 -22.31 -11.56
CA TYR A 11 1.53 -23.07 -10.92
C TYR A 11 2.71 -23.34 -11.85
N GLN A 12 2.80 -22.65 -12.98
CA GLN A 12 4.02 -22.70 -13.79
C GLN A 12 5.17 -22.02 -13.07
N PRO A 13 6.40 -22.56 -13.14
CA PRO A 13 7.58 -21.94 -12.53
C PRO A 13 7.81 -20.49 -12.94
N SER A 14 7.51 -20.17 -14.21
CA SER A 14 7.58 -18.79 -14.72
C SER A 14 6.61 -17.81 -14.02
N ASN A 15 5.59 -18.32 -13.32
CA ASN A 15 4.61 -17.54 -12.55
C ASN A 15 4.84 -17.65 -11.04
N GLN A 16 6.01 -18.07 -10.61
CA GLN A 16 6.34 -18.28 -9.20
C GLN A 16 7.62 -17.56 -8.82
N ILE A 17 7.69 -17.08 -7.59
CA ILE A 17 8.90 -16.54 -6.98
C ILE A 17 9.30 -17.49 -5.85
N LEU A 18 10.49 -18.10 -5.99
CA LEU A 18 11.08 -18.87 -4.89
C LEU A 18 11.95 -17.94 -4.04
N SER A 19 11.56 -17.76 -2.79
CA SER A 19 12.34 -16.99 -1.82
C SER A 19 12.74 -17.88 -0.65
N ILE A 20 14.05 -18.01 -0.44
CA ILE A 20 14.65 -18.84 0.61
C ILE A 20 15.52 -17.95 1.49
N SER A 21 15.40 -18.09 2.79
CA SER A 21 16.27 -17.42 3.77
C SER A 21 16.76 -18.41 4.82
N GLY A 22 18.02 -18.32 5.19
CA GLY A 22 18.65 -19.21 6.18
C GLY A 22 20.16 -19.30 5.99
N ASN A 23 20.75 -20.27 6.65
CA ASN A 23 22.18 -20.56 6.51
C ASN A 23 22.35 -21.72 5.52
N PHE A 24 22.63 -21.42 4.26
CA PHE A 24 22.83 -22.39 3.19
C PHE A 24 23.85 -21.86 2.18
N ASP A 25 24.39 -22.76 1.37
CA ASP A 25 25.19 -22.39 0.21
C ASP A 25 24.25 -22.07 -0.97
N THR A 26 24.41 -20.87 -1.55
CA THR A 26 23.53 -20.39 -2.64
C THR A 26 23.70 -21.23 -3.90
N ASP A 27 24.93 -21.64 -4.22
CA ASP A 27 25.22 -22.41 -5.42
C ASP A 27 24.64 -23.82 -5.31
N ASP A 28 24.67 -24.43 -4.12
CA ASP A 28 24.07 -25.72 -3.86
C ASP A 28 22.54 -25.69 -4.06
N ILE A 29 21.88 -24.62 -3.59
CA ILE A 29 20.43 -24.44 -3.77
C ILE A 29 20.08 -24.20 -5.24
N LEU A 30 20.83 -23.34 -5.93
CA LEU A 30 20.60 -23.07 -7.36
C LEU A 30 20.74 -24.37 -8.17
N LYS A 31 21.81 -25.13 -7.91
CA LYS A 31 22.03 -26.41 -8.58
C LYS A 31 20.90 -27.40 -8.28
N TYR A 32 20.46 -27.50 -7.03
CA TYR A 32 19.35 -28.36 -6.65
C TYR A 32 18.05 -28.00 -7.40
N VAL A 33 17.75 -26.71 -7.53
CA VAL A 33 16.60 -26.24 -8.29
C VAL A 33 16.73 -26.56 -9.78
N GLU A 34 17.89 -26.33 -10.37
CA GLU A 34 18.17 -26.69 -11.78
C GLU A 34 18.03 -28.18 -12.03
N ASP A 35 18.56 -29.02 -11.14
CA ASP A 35 18.46 -30.49 -11.23
C ASP A 35 16.99 -30.94 -11.18
N LEU A 36 16.16 -30.34 -10.31
CA LEU A 36 14.70 -30.61 -10.26
C LEU A 36 14.01 -30.19 -11.57
N TYR A 37 14.32 -29.03 -12.12
CA TYR A 37 13.73 -28.59 -13.39
C TYR A 37 14.07 -29.54 -14.53
N ASN A 38 15.32 -30.06 -14.57
CA ASN A 38 15.76 -31.02 -15.56
C ASN A 38 15.09 -32.38 -15.34
N GLU A 39 14.99 -32.87 -14.10
CA GLU A 39 14.38 -34.16 -13.75
C GLU A 39 12.89 -34.22 -14.17
N TYR A 40 12.15 -33.15 -13.90
CA TYR A 40 10.72 -33.08 -14.20
C TYR A 40 10.41 -32.47 -15.58
N ASN A 41 11.42 -32.22 -16.41
CA ASN A 41 11.28 -31.56 -17.73
C ASN A 41 10.39 -30.29 -17.68
N ILE A 42 10.60 -29.45 -16.67
CA ILE A 42 9.82 -28.23 -16.49
C ILE A 42 10.27 -27.21 -17.53
N PRO A 43 9.36 -26.74 -18.41
CA PRO A 43 9.76 -25.78 -19.44
C PRO A 43 10.10 -24.44 -18.80
N VAL A 44 11.22 -23.85 -19.21
CA VAL A 44 11.53 -22.44 -18.92
C VAL A 44 10.74 -21.58 -19.91
N ILE A 45 9.66 -20.98 -19.43
CA ILE A 45 8.85 -20.07 -20.24
C ILE A 45 9.25 -18.65 -19.86
N GLU A 46 9.50 -17.80 -20.83
CA GLU A 46 9.74 -16.37 -20.58
C GLU A 46 8.51 -15.76 -19.94
N TYR A 47 8.71 -15.12 -18.78
CA TYR A 47 7.65 -14.46 -18.03
C TYR A 47 7.28 -13.13 -18.68
N GLN A 48 6.05 -13.00 -19.11
CA GLN A 48 5.47 -11.73 -19.52
C GLN A 48 4.58 -11.20 -18.39
N ILE A 49 5.01 -10.12 -17.77
CA ILE A 49 4.13 -9.38 -16.86
C ILE A 49 3.09 -8.69 -17.74
N LEU A 50 1.83 -9.07 -17.58
CA LEU A 50 0.74 -8.30 -18.12
C LEU A 50 0.57 -7.07 -17.23
N ASP A 51 1.09 -5.93 -17.69
CA ASP A 51 0.77 -4.65 -17.07
C ASP A 51 -0.68 -4.35 -17.42
N GLU A 52 -1.59 -4.51 -16.46
CA GLU A 52 -2.94 -4.00 -16.59
C GLU A 52 -2.85 -2.46 -16.58
N GLU A 53 -3.31 -1.84 -17.65
CA GLU A 53 -3.44 -0.38 -17.71
C GLU A 53 -4.68 0.02 -16.91
N ASP A 54 -4.49 0.73 -15.82
CA ASP A 54 -5.57 1.47 -15.13
C ASP A 54 -5.54 2.93 -15.63
N THR A 55 -6.69 3.45 -16.01
CA THR A 55 -6.83 4.85 -16.44
C THR A 55 -6.55 5.85 -15.33
N CYS A 56 -6.44 5.36 -14.09
CA CYS A 56 -6.32 6.17 -12.89
C CYS A 56 -7.53 7.10 -12.66
N GLU A 57 -8.68 6.81 -13.23
CA GLU A 57 -9.89 7.62 -13.10
C GLU A 57 -11.01 6.84 -12.43
N TYR A 58 -11.88 7.56 -11.72
CA TYR A 58 -13.15 7.04 -11.25
C TYR A 58 -14.28 7.52 -12.17
N GLU A 59 -15.18 6.62 -12.56
CA GLU A 59 -16.39 6.97 -13.35
C GLU A 59 -17.34 7.90 -12.58
N ARG A 60 -17.25 7.90 -11.26
CA ARG A 60 -18.07 8.72 -10.37
C ARG A 60 -17.30 9.04 -9.07
N ASN A 61 -17.58 10.18 -8.48
CA ASN A 61 -16.90 10.63 -7.27
C ASN A 61 -17.62 10.25 -5.97
N GLU A 62 -18.84 9.69 -6.08
CA GLU A 62 -19.61 9.26 -4.91
C GLU A 62 -20.40 7.98 -5.18
N VAL A 63 -20.38 7.06 -4.22
CA VAL A 63 -21.16 5.83 -4.20
C VAL A 63 -21.87 5.69 -2.87
N THR A 64 -23.14 5.31 -2.92
CA THR A 64 -23.91 4.94 -1.74
C THR A 64 -24.23 3.45 -1.80
N ILE A 65 -23.84 2.73 -0.78
CA ILE A 65 -24.15 1.31 -0.60
C ILE A 65 -25.34 1.22 0.38
N ILE A 66 -26.32 0.41 0.06
CA ILE A 66 -27.48 0.17 0.91
C ILE A 66 -27.39 -1.27 1.39
N ASP A 67 -27.27 -1.50 2.71
CA ASP A 67 -27.16 -2.83 3.31
C ASP A 67 -28.13 -3.01 4.48
N GLU A 68 -28.69 -4.22 4.59
CA GLU A 68 -29.53 -4.64 5.74
C GLU A 68 -28.70 -4.72 7.04
N LYS A 69 -27.43 -5.09 6.93
CA LYS A 69 -26.47 -5.20 8.05
C LYS A 69 -25.71 -3.91 8.32
N TYR A 70 -26.38 -2.81 8.15
CA TYR A 70 -25.84 -1.47 8.29
C TYR A 70 -24.74 -1.32 9.35
N ASP A 71 -23.55 -0.97 8.88
CA ASP A 71 -22.48 -0.41 9.66
C ASP A 71 -22.18 0.99 9.08
N PRO A 72 -22.31 2.08 9.83
CA PRO A 72 -22.18 3.43 9.30
C PRO A 72 -20.72 3.73 8.90
N ILE A 73 -20.26 3.11 7.85
CA ILE A 73 -18.92 3.27 7.31
C ILE A 73 -18.93 4.30 6.20
N CYS A 74 -17.93 5.17 6.20
CA CYS A 74 -17.57 5.96 5.03
C CYS A 74 -16.09 5.84 4.73
N SER A 75 -15.76 5.86 3.44
CA SER A 75 -14.39 5.85 2.95
C SER A 75 -14.16 6.94 1.94
N LEU A 76 -12.95 7.48 1.95
CA LEU A 76 -12.44 8.34 0.89
C LEU A 76 -11.21 7.67 0.29
N GLU A 77 -11.25 7.42 -1.01
CA GLU A 77 -10.23 6.71 -1.77
C GLU A 77 -9.68 7.62 -2.86
N TYR A 78 -8.37 7.60 -3.03
CA TYR A 78 -7.67 8.36 -4.07
C TYR A 78 -6.88 7.39 -4.94
N LYS A 79 -7.05 7.47 -6.27
CA LYS A 79 -6.15 6.86 -7.23
C LYS A 79 -5.10 7.88 -7.65
N ILE A 80 -3.84 7.54 -7.44
CA ILE A 80 -2.70 8.42 -7.69
C ILE A 80 -1.89 7.82 -8.83
N ASP A 81 -1.71 8.61 -9.89
CA ASP A 81 -0.87 8.24 -11.03
C ASP A 81 0.61 8.42 -10.68
N LEU A 82 1.36 7.33 -10.76
CA LEU A 82 2.79 7.30 -10.48
C LEU A 82 3.68 7.20 -11.72
N ARG A 83 3.14 7.35 -12.93
CA ARG A 83 3.93 7.25 -14.18
C ARG A 83 5.06 8.29 -14.27
N GLY A 84 4.87 9.45 -13.64
CA GLY A 84 5.90 10.50 -13.53
C GLY A 84 6.98 10.28 -12.47
N PHE A 85 6.98 9.14 -11.77
CA PHE A 85 7.91 8.82 -10.67
C PHE A 85 8.82 7.65 -11.05
N THR A 86 10.10 7.74 -10.67
CA THR A 86 11.04 6.64 -10.83
C THR A 86 10.69 5.46 -9.90
N LYS A 87 11.24 4.28 -10.16
CA LYS A 87 11.03 3.11 -9.30
C LYS A 87 11.48 3.34 -7.86
N GLU A 88 12.60 4.03 -7.67
CA GLU A 88 13.13 4.37 -6.34
C GLU A 88 12.22 5.38 -5.63
N GLU A 89 11.71 6.39 -6.34
CA GLU A 89 10.74 7.33 -5.78
C GLU A 89 9.45 6.61 -5.35
N ARG A 90 8.94 5.66 -6.15
CA ARG A 90 7.74 4.88 -5.81
C ARG A 90 7.93 4.05 -4.54
N LEU A 91 9.09 3.45 -4.36
CA LEU A 91 9.43 2.75 -3.13
C LEU A 91 9.45 3.69 -1.92
N LYS A 92 10.06 4.88 -2.05
CA LYS A 92 10.05 5.90 -1.00
C LYS A 92 8.65 6.45 -0.74
N ILE A 93 7.82 6.62 -1.77
CA ILE A 93 6.42 7.05 -1.66
C ILE A 93 5.64 6.09 -0.75
N ASP A 94 5.85 4.79 -0.87
CA ASP A 94 5.21 3.81 0.01
C ASP A 94 5.48 4.12 1.50
N TYR A 95 6.72 4.43 1.86
CA TYR A 95 7.06 4.84 3.22
C TYR A 95 6.49 6.20 3.60
N TYR A 96 6.58 7.18 2.71
CA TYR A 96 6.11 8.54 2.99
C TYR A 96 4.60 8.63 3.15
N ILE A 97 3.82 7.83 2.44
CA ILE A 97 2.37 7.71 2.68
C ILE A 97 2.09 7.09 4.06
N SER A 98 2.91 6.15 4.53
CA SER A 98 2.78 5.63 5.91
C SER A 98 3.04 6.73 6.96
N TYR A 99 4.06 7.57 6.76
CA TYR A 99 4.26 8.75 7.59
C TYR A 99 3.03 9.68 7.54
N PHE A 100 2.54 10.00 6.34
CA PHE A 100 1.41 10.90 6.14
C PHE A 100 0.15 10.41 6.87
N PHE A 101 -0.13 9.11 6.81
CA PHE A 101 -1.24 8.51 7.55
C PHE A 101 -1.04 8.61 9.06
N THR A 102 0.14 8.26 9.54
CA THR A 102 0.43 8.27 10.99
C THR A 102 0.31 9.69 11.54
N TYR A 103 0.85 10.68 10.85
CA TYR A 103 0.78 12.07 11.27
C TYR A 103 -0.65 12.63 11.28
N ASN A 104 -1.44 12.32 10.23
CA ASN A 104 -2.73 12.97 10.03
C ASN A 104 -3.92 12.19 10.57
N PHE A 105 -3.85 10.86 10.67
CA PHE A 105 -5.02 10.01 10.97
C PHE A 105 -4.84 9.06 12.17
N SER A 106 -3.68 9.03 12.82
CA SER A 106 -3.52 8.24 14.07
C SER A 106 -4.36 8.82 15.21
N ASP A 107 -4.54 8.04 16.26
CA ASP A 107 -5.29 8.43 17.46
C ASP A 107 -4.72 9.65 18.18
N SER A 108 -3.46 9.97 17.96
CA SER A 108 -2.78 11.17 18.48
C SER A 108 -2.86 12.39 17.56
N SER A 109 -3.38 12.23 16.34
CA SER A 109 -3.43 13.29 15.33
C SER A 109 -4.42 14.41 15.67
N LYS A 110 -4.17 15.60 15.13
CA LYS A 110 -5.08 16.73 15.24
C LYS A 110 -6.43 16.43 14.55
N THR A 111 -6.40 15.70 13.45
CA THR A 111 -7.60 15.29 12.70
C THR A 111 -8.50 14.39 13.54
N TYR A 112 -7.91 13.36 14.17
CA TYR A 112 -8.67 12.47 15.04
C TYR A 112 -9.22 13.20 16.26
N LYS A 113 -8.43 14.08 16.88
CA LYS A 113 -8.88 14.91 17.99
C LYS A 113 -10.10 15.76 17.59
N LYS A 114 -10.07 16.42 16.41
CA LYS A 114 -11.18 17.18 15.87
C LYS A 114 -12.45 16.33 15.74
N VAL A 115 -12.33 15.14 15.16
CA VAL A 115 -13.44 14.18 15.01
C VAL A 115 -14.05 13.81 16.36
N LYS A 116 -13.22 13.61 17.39
CA LYS A 116 -13.67 13.31 18.77
C LYS A 116 -14.32 14.50 19.44
N ASP A 117 -13.71 15.68 19.38
CA ASP A 117 -14.20 16.89 20.03
C ASP A 117 -15.56 17.34 19.44
N GLU A 118 -15.77 17.10 18.13
CA GLU A 118 -17.03 17.37 17.43
C GLU A 118 -18.04 16.20 17.49
N HIS A 119 -17.72 15.10 18.20
CA HIS A 119 -18.55 13.91 18.34
C HIS A 119 -19.00 13.27 17.00
N LEU A 120 -18.14 13.33 15.98
CA LEU A 120 -18.45 12.81 14.64
C LEU A 120 -18.28 11.30 14.52
N SER A 121 -17.41 10.72 15.32
CA SER A 121 -17.18 9.26 15.41
C SER A 121 -16.68 8.84 16.79
N ALA A 122 -17.06 7.63 17.21
CA ALA A 122 -16.47 6.96 18.36
C ALA A 122 -15.23 6.13 18.00
N PHE A 123 -14.99 5.90 16.71
CA PHE A 123 -13.97 5.01 16.17
C PHE A 123 -12.77 5.79 15.62
N SER A 124 -11.65 5.11 15.52
CA SER A 124 -10.42 5.63 14.89
C SER A 124 -10.50 5.51 13.37
N PHE A 125 -9.65 6.28 12.69
CA PHE A 125 -9.44 6.10 11.26
C PHE A 125 -8.71 4.78 10.98
N SER A 126 -9.11 4.13 9.89
CA SER A 126 -8.34 3.04 9.26
C SER A 126 -7.80 3.53 7.93
N CYS A 127 -6.50 3.45 7.74
CA CYS A 127 -5.85 3.87 6.51
C CYS A 127 -5.17 2.68 5.83
N SER A 128 -5.32 2.60 4.52
CA SER A 128 -4.60 1.63 3.70
C SER A 128 -4.05 2.26 2.43
N LYS A 129 -3.03 1.61 1.87
CA LYS A 129 -2.42 1.94 0.60
C LYS A 129 -2.11 0.65 -0.13
N ASP A 130 -2.43 0.62 -1.41
CA ASP A 130 -2.26 -0.56 -2.25
C ASP A 130 -1.81 -0.15 -3.65
N PHE A 131 -0.78 -0.78 -4.20
CA PHE A 131 -0.44 -0.63 -5.61
C PHE A 131 -1.39 -1.50 -6.44
N ILE A 132 -2.41 -0.89 -7.05
CA ILE A 132 -3.37 -1.60 -7.93
C ILE A 132 -2.65 -2.10 -9.17
N THR A 133 -1.81 -1.25 -9.74
CA THR A 133 -0.87 -1.56 -10.79
C THR A 133 0.49 -0.98 -10.41
N ARG A 134 1.53 -1.21 -11.22
CA ARG A 134 2.84 -0.57 -10.99
C ARG A 134 2.81 0.95 -11.06
N ASP A 135 1.83 1.49 -11.76
CA ASP A 135 1.71 2.91 -12.06
C ASP A 135 0.58 3.60 -11.28
N VAL A 136 -0.23 2.84 -10.54
CA VAL A 136 -1.37 3.39 -9.80
C VAL A 136 -1.35 2.97 -8.34
N LEU A 137 -1.24 3.96 -7.47
CA LEU A 137 -1.35 3.81 -6.03
C LEU A 137 -2.77 4.17 -5.58
N LEU A 138 -3.44 3.24 -4.90
CA LEU A 138 -4.70 3.49 -4.19
C LEU A 138 -4.39 3.87 -2.74
N VAL A 139 -4.89 5.02 -2.32
CA VAL A 139 -4.81 5.51 -0.94
C VAL A 139 -6.22 5.60 -0.40
N ARG A 140 -6.49 4.94 0.74
CA ARG A 140 -7.83 4.86 1.33
C ARG A 140 -7.83 5.27 2.79
N VAL A 141 -8.82 6.09 3.17
CA VAL A 141 -9.11 6.46 4.57
C VAL A 141 -10.55 6.08 4.88
N VAL A 142 -10.76 5.28 5.91
CA VAL A 142 -12.05 4.74 6.34
C VAL A 142 -12.32 5.12 7.77
N ILE A 143 -13.58 5.43 8.09
CA ILE A 143 -14.05 5.64 9.46
C ILE A 143 -15.53 5.29 9.59
N ASN A 144 -15.93 4.77 10.75
CA ASN A 144 -17.34 4.56 11.08
C ASN A 144 -17.95 5.89 11.56
N SER A 145 -18.92 6.41 10.83
CA SER A 145 -19.63 7.65 11.17
C SER A 145 -20.93 7.76 10.39
N THR A 146 -21.92 8.40 10.99
CA THR A 146 -23.16 8.84 10.32
C THR A 146 -23.06 10.27 9.79
N GLU A 147 -22.03 11.02 10.18
CA GLU A 147 -21.81 12.41 9.79
C GLU A 147 -20.96 12.51 8.48
N TYR A 148 -21.46 11.85 7.44
CA TYR A 148 -20.74 11.58 6.18
C TYR A 148 -20.09 12.82 5.55
N ASP A 149 -20.85 13.91 5.40
CA ASP A 149 -20.36 15.11 4.72
C ASP A 149 -19.28 15.86 5.51
N LYS A 150 -19.40 15.85 6.85
CA LYS A 150 -18.40 16.44 7.73
C LYS A 150 -17.11 15.64 7.69
N ILE A 151 -17.21 14.30 7.77
CA ILE A 151 -16.06 13.41 7.68
C ILE A 151 -15.38 13.54 6.31
N LYS A 152 -16.15 13.53 5.21
CA LYS A 152 -15.64 13.78 3.86
C LYS A 152 -14.82 15.07 3.81
N SER A 153 -15.41 16.16 4.31
CA SER A 153 -14.76 17.47 4.33
C SER A 153 -13.46 17.49 5.14
N ILE A 154 -13.44 16.83 6.30
CA ILE A 154 -12.25 16.74 7.16
C ILE A 154 -11.13 15.96 6.47
N ILE A 155 -11.44 14.82 5.85
CA ILE A 155 -10.43 14.02 5.13
C ILE A 155 -9.91 14.78 3.92
N GLN A 156 -10.79 15.40 3.13
CA GLN A 156 -10.40 16.21 1.97
C GLN A 156 -9.52 17.40 2.35
N ASP A 157 -9.80 18.06 3.48
CA ASP A 157 -8.98 19.14 3.99
C ASP A 157 -7.53 18.69 4.24
N VAL A 158 -7.33 17.49 4.79
CA VAL A 158 -5.99 16.93 5.03
C VAL A 158 -5.24 16.71 3.71
N PHE A 159 -5.88 16.13 2.70
CA PHE A 159 -5.25 15.85 1.41
C PHE A 159 -5.04 17.12 0.57
N ASN A 160 -5.93 18.10 0.67
CA ASN A 160 -5.79 19.37 -0.04
C ASN A 160 -4.67 20.27 0.53
N ASN A 161 -4.43 20.20 1.84
CA ASN A 161 -3.43 21.04 2.51
C ASN A 161 -2.11 20.30 2.78
N ILE A 162 -2.08 18.97 2.63
CA ILE A 162 -0.88 18.12 2.79
C ILE A 162 -0.13 18.48 4.08
N TYR A 163 -0.81 18.33 5.24
CA TYR A 163 -0.20 18.65 6.53
C TYR A 163 0.97 17.73 6.85
N MET A 164 2.13 18.34 7.11
CA MET A 164 3.38 17.66 7.45
C MET A 164 4.13 18.43 8.53
N ASP A 165 4.95 17.73 9.30
CA ASP A 165 5.78 18.31 10.37
C ASP A 165 7.16 17.67 10.37
N LYS A 166 8.21 18.52 10.38
CA LYS A 166 9.60 18.05 10.28
C LYS A 166 10.07 17.34 11.55
N GLU A 167 9.69 17.82 12.74
CA GLU A 167 10.09 17.20 13.99
C GLU A 167 9.45 15.81 14.14
N TYR A 168 8.16 15.72 13.75
CA TYR A 168 7.46 14.44 13.71
C TYR A 168 8.03 13.49 12.67
N PHE A 169 8.48 13.99 11.52
CA PHE A 169 9.15 13.17 10.51
C PHE A 169 10.44 12.54 11.05
N GLU A 170 11.27 13.30 11.76
CA GLU A 170 12.50 12.78 12.37
C GLU A 170 12.20 11.73 13.45
N LEU A 171 11.11 11.89 14.21
CA LEU A 171 10.65 10.88 15.17
C LEU A 171 10.21 9.61 14.45
N TRP A 172 9.32 9.74 13.46
CA TRP A 172 8.84 8.62 12.64
C TRP A 172 9.99 7.87 11.95
N LYS A 173 10.97 8.59 11.44
CA LYS A 173 12.17 8.00 10.82
C LYS A 173 12.95 7.13 11.80
N ARG A 174 13.12 7.57 13.06
CA ARG A 174 13.76 6.78 14.12
C ARG A 174 12.95 5.53 14.45
N GLU A 175 11.64 5.64 14.55
CA GLU A 175 10.77 4.48 14.79
C GLU A 175 10.88 3.48 13.63
N SER A 176 10.88 3.96 12.40
CA SER A 176 11.06 3.12 11.20
C SER A 176 12.41 2.40 11.19
N LEU A 177 13.49 3.06 11.62
CA LEU A 177 14.81 2.41 11.79
C LEU A 177 14.79 1.29 12.84
N ILE A 178 14.13 1.52 13.98
CA ILE A 178 13.97 0.49 15.02
C ILE A 178 13.21 -0.72 14.47
N ASP A 179 12.17 -0.50 13.70
CA ASP A 179 11.34 -1.57 13.13
C ASP A 179 12.09 -2.34 12.04
N ILE A 180 12.92 -1.68 11.24
CA ILE A 180 13.82 -2.36 10.29
C ILE A 180 14.83 -3.24 11.03
N ILE A 181 15.49 -2.72 12.08
CA ILE A 181 16.45 -3.50 12.88
C ILE A 181 15.78 -4.75 13.50
N LYS A 182 14.53 -4.63 13.95
CA LYS A 182 13.75 -5.78 14.44
C LYS A 182 13.42 -6.76 13.31
N ARG A 183 13.04 -6.25 12.14
CA ARG A 183 12.70 -7.03 10.95
C ARG A 183 13.91 -7.80 10.42
N GLU A 184 15.09 -7.21 10.41
CA GLU A 184 16.34 -7.86 9.97
C GLU A 184 16.74 -9.07 10.83
N LYS A 185 16.23 -9.16 12.07
CA LYS A 185 16.39 -10.33 12.91
C LYS A 185 15.40 -11.47 12.58
N ASN A 186 14.44 -11.22 11.71
CA ASN A 186 13.41 -12.19 11.34
C ASN A 186 13.48 -12.54 9.86
N HIS A 187 14.03 -13.71 9.54
CA HIS A 187 14.20 -14.19 8.18
C HIS A 187 12.90 -14.21 7.36
N ASN A 188 11.76 -14.51 7.99
CA ASN A 188 10.47 -14.49 7.29
C ASN A 188 10.05 -13.07 6.89
N SER A 189 10.34 -12.07 7.72
CA SER A 189 10.03 -10.68 7.42
C SER A 189 10.89 -10.14 6.27
N ILE A 190 12.19 -10.46 6.25
CA ILE A 190 13.10 -10.11 5.16
C ILE A 190 12.61 -10.73 3.85
N ARG A 191 12.31 -12.02 3.87
CA ARG A 191 11.83 -12.76 2.70
C ARG A 191 10.53 -12.16 2.14
N LYS A 192 9.57 -11.83 3.02
CA LYS A 192 8.32 -11.20 2.62
C LYS A 192 8.56 -9.85 1.96
N SER A 193 9.35 -8.97 2.57
CA SER A 193 9.70 -7.65 2.03
C SER A 193 10.35 -7.74 0.64
N LEU A 194 11.28 -8.68 0.44
CA LEU A 194 11.89 -8.90 -0.87
C LEU A 194 10.88 -9.31 -1.94
N VAL A 195 9.96 -10.23 -1.61
CA VAL A 195 8.91 -10.67 -2.55
C VAL A 195 7.96 -9.52 -2.86
N ASP A 196 7.52 -8.77 -1.85
CA ASP A 196 6.62 -7.63 -2.02
C ASP A 196 7.27 -6.55 -2.92
N ASN A 197 8.57 -6.27 -2.74
CA ASN A 197 9.31 -5.31 -3.57
C ASN A 197 9.47 -5.77 -5.03
N ILE A 198 9.68 -7.06 -5.26
CA ILE A 198 9.73 -7.62 -6.61
C ILE A 198 8.37 -7.49 -7.29
N LEU A 199 7.31 -7.88 -6.60
CA LEU A 199 5.95 -7.86 -7.15
C LEU A 199 5.45 -6.44 -7.43
N SER A 200 5.64 -5.52 -6.47
CA SER A 200 5.10 -4.16 -6.59
C SER A 200 5.95 -3.24 -7.47
N PHE A 201 7.28 -3.37 -7.42
CA PHE A 201 8.19 -2.41 -8.04
C PHE A 201 9.15 -3.02 -9.05
N ASN A 202 9.20 -4.34 -9.18
CA ASN A 202 10.25 -5.07 -9.91
C ASN A 202 11.67 -4.67 -9.46
N ILE A 203 11.85 -4.58 -8.14
CA ILE A 203 13.10 -4.20 -7.49
C ILE A 203 13.60 -5.38 -6.65
N TYR A 204 14.82 -5.84 -6.96
CA TYR A 204 15.56 -6.89 -6.23
C TYR A 204 16.43 -6.25 -5.12
N TYR A 205 15.79 -5.47 -4.25
CA TYR A 205 16.49 -4.73 -3.23
C TYR A 205 15.82 -4.95 -1.87
N ASN A 206 16.65 -5.17 -0.85
CA ASN A 206 16.16 -5.20 0.53
C ASN A 206 16.32 -3.80 1.12
N GLU A 207 15.21 -3.21 1.55
CA GLU A 207 15.18 -1.94 2.26
C GLU A 207 15.88 -2.10 3.60
N GLY A 208 17.14 -1.74 3.63
CA GLY A 208 17.97 -1.78 4.83
C GLY A 208 17.96 -0.45 5.57
N ILE A 209 18.77 -0.39 6.63
CA ILE A 209 18.99 0.81 7.43
C ILE A 209 19.40 2.00 6.55
N GLU A 210 20.31 1.80 5.61
CA GLU A 210 20.82 2.83 4.69
C GLU A 210 19.71 3.49 3.86
N PHE A 211 18.70 2.71 3.45
CA PHE A 211 17.56 3.23 2.70
C PHE A 211 16.75 4.23 3.56
N ILE A 212 16.39 3.86 4.79
CA ILE A 212 15.66 4.76 5.68
C ILE A 212 16.53 5.96 6.08
N GLU A 213 17.82 5.77 6.29
CA GLU A 213 18.75 6.88 6.60
C GLU A 213 18.85 7.87 5.45
N SER A 214 18.73 7.42 4.20
CA SER A 214 18.74 8.28 3.01
C SER A 214 17.51 9.18 2.88
N MET A 215 16.39 8.83 3.53
CA MET A 215 15.15 9.60 3.45
C MET A 215 15.28 10.96 4.13
N SER A 216 14.73 12.00 3.51
CA SER A 216 14.71 13.35 4.06
C SER A 216 13.31 13.97 4.02
N PHE A 217 13.06 14.91 4.95
CA PHE A 217 11.81 15.64 5.00
C PHE A 217 11.52 16.43 3.71
N GLU A 218 12.55 17.06 3.13
CA GLU A 218 12.40 17.84 1.91
C GLU A 218 12.09 16.97 0.68
N GLU A 219 12.71 15.78 0.59
CA GLU A 219 12.39 14.81 -0.45
C GLU A 219 10.95 14.30 -0.30
N MET A 220 10.55 13.92 0.92
CA MET A 220 9.18 13.50 1.22
C MET A 220 8.17 14.56 0.80
N LYS A 221 8.41 15.81 1.23
CA LYS A 221 7.54 16.93 0.89
C LYS A 221 7.40 17.08 -0.61
N ASN A 222 8.51 17.11 -1.33
CA ASN A 222 8.51 17.23 -2.79
C ASN A 222 7.72 16.07 -3.45
N LEU A 223 7.92 14.84 -3.01
CA LEU A 223 7.24 13.69 -3.61
C LEU A 223 5.73 13.70 -3.34
N ILE A 224 5.30 14.03 -2.12
CA ILE A 224 3.87 14.08 -1.79
C ILE A 224 3.19 15.28 -2.49
N GLU A 225 3.84 16.45 -2.58
CA GLU A 225 3.30 17.61 -3.28
C GLU A 225 3.18 17.41 -4.80
N ARG A 226 3.93 16.48 -5.39
CA ARG A 226 3.81 16.09 -6.81
C ARG A 226 2.65 15.14 -7.07
N MET A 227 2.07 14.53 -6.05
CA MET A 227 0.93 13.62 -6.20
C MET A 227 -0.35 14.42 -6.44
N ASP A 228 -1.18 13.91 -7.34
CA ASP A 228 -2.51 14.49 -7.59
C ASP A 228 -3.58 13.76 -6.78
N PHE A 229 -4.15 14.45 -5.79
CA PHE A 229 -5.26 13.96 -4.97
C PHE A 229 -6.63 14.50 -5.46
N SER A 230 -6.74 14.99 -6.69
CA SER A 230 -8.01 15.49 -7.23
C SER A 230 -8.98 14.37 -7.63
N ASN A 231 -8.44 13.20 -7.98
CA ASN A 231 -9.21 12.04 -8.41
C ASN A 231 -9.55 11.15 -7.22
N TYR A 232 -10.80 11.23 -6.74
CA TYR A 232 -11.25 10.51 -5.56
C TYR A 232 -12.62 9.85 -5.75
N LEU A 233 -12.85 8.83 -4.93
CA LEU A 233 -14.16 8.22 -4.72
C LEU A 233 -14.53 8.32 -3.23
N PHE A 234 -15.71 8.88 -2.94
CA PHE A 234 -16.32 8.85 -1.62
C PHE A 234 -17.39 7.77 -1.58
N ALA A 235 -17.24 6.78 -0.72
CA ALA A 235 -18.23 5.73 -0.50
C ALA A 235 -18.82 5.84 0.91
N LYS A 236 -20.16 5.69 1.01
CA LYS A 236 -20.87 5.67 2.28
C LYS A 236 -21.88 4.54 2.29
N GLU A 237 -22.08 3.95 3.46
CA GLU A 237 -23.06 2.90 3.70
C GLU A 237 -24.27 3.45 4.42
N LEU A 238 -25.45 3.16 3.91
CA LEU A 238 -26.75 3.55 4.49
C LEU A 238 -27.53 2.29 4.87
N LYS A 239 -28.28 2.39 5.95
CA LYS A 239 -29.21 1.33 6.37
C LYS A 239 -30.34 1.18 5.37
N ASP A 240 -30.62 -0.07 4.96
CA ASP A 240 -31.87 -0.39 4.25
C ASP A 240 -33.04 -0.26 5.24
N VAL A 241 -33.79 0.83 5.11
CA VAL A 241 -35.02 1.03 5.86
C VAL A 241 -36.15 0.39 5.05
N LYS A 242 -36.41 -0.90 5.27
CA LYS A 242 -37.65 -1.51 4.76
C LYS A 242 -38.82 -0.84 5.49
N GLU A 243 -39.61 -0.08 4.75
CA GLU A 243 -40.91 0.43 5.20
C GLU A 243 -41.88 -0.72 5.54
#